data_d3ec719c7aed81ac8eebc164ddcb8130
#
_entry.id   d3ec719c7aed81ac8eebc164ddcb8130
#
_cell.length_a   1.000
_cell.length_b   1.000
_cell.length_c   1.000
_cell.angle_alpha   90.00
_cell.angle_beta   90.00
_cell.angle_gamma   90.00
#
_symmetry.space_group_name_H-M   'P 1'
#
loop_
_entity.id
_entity.type
_entity.pdbx_description
1 polymer ?
#
loop_
_entity_poly.entity_id
_entity_poly.type
_entity_poly.pdbx_seq_one_letter_code
_entity_poly.pdbx_strand_id
1 'polypeptide(L)'
;MLGRAVLAIRYVLWLIGNFRRRLGKPPEYVIFTIEGAYPELRSQKAGFLQRRLFSGPRISLQELGEQFSALRQDPRIKGVVLHLRSLKMPVAQVQTLRGFIAQLRSSGKRVVTWSTAYDNTRYYIATAADEILLQPGGEASPLGLHADFVGLSEALDRLGVKADFVVISPYKSAADPLMRSTMSDETREMTNWLLDSYFDDFISAIASGRGLEEDAAKALVDGAPYTDLRALSSEVVDKLISEEDLPA
;
A
#
# COMPACT_ATOMS: atom_id res chain seq x y z
N MET A 1 1.45 -18.11 -47.32
CA MET A 1 2.05 -16.82 -47.66
C MET A 1 1.38 -15.62 -46.95
N LEU A 2 0.06 -15.60 -46.79
CA LEU A 2 -0.68 -14.49 -46.09
C LEU A 2 -0.21 -14.22 -44.66
N GLY A 3 0.11 -15.23 -43.88
CA GLY A 3 0.53 -15.01 -42.45
C GLY A 3 1.85 -14.28 -42.28
N ARG A 4 2.80 -14.43 -43.21
CA ARG A 4 4.08 -13.71 -43.16
C ARG A 4 3.94 -12.25 -43.55
N ALA A 5 3.05 -11.92 -44.48
CA ALA A 5 2.74 -10.54 -44.86
C ALA A 5 2.06 -9.77 -43.73
N VAL A 6 1.12 -10.40 -43.02
CA VAL A 6 0.44 -9.80 -41.85
C VAL A 6 1.43 -9.54 -40.70
N LEU A 7 2.37 -10.46 -40.46
CA LEU A 7 3.42 -10.27 -39.45
C LEU A 7 4.37 -9.12 -39.81
N ALA A 8 4.77 -9.03 -41.09
CA ALA A 8 5.61 -7.94 -41.56
C ALA A 8 4.94 -6.56 -41.44
N ILE A 9 3.65 -6.46 -41.80
CA ILE A 9 2.86 -5.23 -41.62
C ILE A 9 2.73 -4.86 -40.15
N ARG A 10 2.43 -5.79 -39.27
CA ARG A 10 2.39 -5.54 -37.82
C ARG A 10 3.73 -5.07 -37.25
N TYR A 11 4.84 -5.65 -37.75
CA TYR A 11 6.18 -5.25 -37.35
C TYR A 11 6.54 -3.83 -37.83
N VAL A 12 6.18 -3.48 -39.05
CA VAL A 12 6.37 -2.13 -39.59
C VAL A 12 5.51 -1.10 -38.86
N LEU A 13 4.24 -1.42 -38.60
CA LEU A 13 3.37 -0.54 -37.79
C LEU A 13 3.88 -0.37 -36.36
N TRP A 14 4.43 -1.43 -35.77
CA TRP A 14 5.07 -1.37 -34.46
C TRP A 14 6.33 -0.49 -34.48
N LEU A 15 7.18 -0.62 -35.52
CA LEU A 15 8.36 0.23 -35.72
C LEU A 15 7.99 1.70 -35.90
N ILE A 16 6.99 2.00 -36.72
CA ILE A 16 6.49 3.37 -36.92
C ILE A 16 5.89 3.93 -35.62
N GLY A 17 5.13 3.13 -34.89
CA GLY A 17 4.57 3.51 -33.59
C GLY A 17 5.66 3.81 -32.55
N ASN A 18 6.70 2.98 -32.50
CA ASN A 18 7.85 3.20 -31.61
C ASN A 18 8.71 4.41 -32.03
N PHE A 19 8.86 4.63 -33.32
CA PHE A 19 9.59 5.80 -33.83
C PHE A 19 8.84 7.11 -33.54
N ARG A 20 7.49 7.13 -33.72
CA ARG A 20 6.65 8.27 -33.33
C ARG A 20 6.70 8.54 -31.82
N ARG A 21 6.69 7.49 -30.98
CA ARG A 21 6.85 7.63 -29.53
C ARG A 21 8.23 8.18 -29.12
N ARG A 22 9.27 7.90 -29.89
CA ARG A 22 10.62 8.46 -29.66
C ARG A 22 10.74 9.94 -30.07
N LEU A 23 9.88 10.41 -30.98
CA LEU A 23 9.83 11.82 -31.40
C LEU A 23 8.99 12.70 -30.49
N GLY A 24 8.07 12.13 -29.71
CA GLY A 24 7.31 12.85 -28.68
C GLY A 24 8.21 13.18 -27.49
N LYS A 25 8.06 14.34 -26.88
CA LYS A 25 8.66 14.61 -25.57
C LYS A 25 8.07 13.58 -24.58
N PRO A 26 8.88 12.77 -23.91
CA PRO A 26 8.35 11.87 -22.88
C PRO A 26 7.75 12.71 -21.76
N PRO A 27 6.72 12.21 -21.06
CA PRO A 27 6.18 12.90 -19.90
C PRO A 27 7.27 13.06 -18.84
N GLU A 28 7.29 14.21 -18.18
CA GLU A 28 8.26 14.47 -17.10
C GLU A 28 7.86 13.73 -15.81
N TYR A 29 6.56 13.43 -15.66
CA TYR A 29 5.98 12.68 -14.53
C TYR A 29 5.23 11.45 -15.03
N VAL A 30 5.31 10.37 -14.26
CA VAL A 30 4.59 9.12 -14.52
C VAL A 30 3.62 8.86 -13.38
N ILE A 31 2.36 8.57 -13.71
CA ILE A 31 1.35 8.23 -12.73
C ILE A 31 1.26 6.70 -12.59
N PHE A 32 1.38 6.21 -11.36
CA PHE A 32 1.15 4.81 -10.99
C PHE A 32 -0.06 4.70 -10.09
N THR A 33 -1.06 3.95 -10.52
CA THR A 33 -2.16 3.54 -9.63
C THR A 33 -1.75 2.31 -8.85
N ILE A 34 -1.73 2.43 -7.53
CA ILE A 34 -1.43 1.35 -6.60
C ILE A 34 -2.74 0.96 -5.92
N GLU A 35 -3.23 -0.28 -6.19
CA GLU A 35 -4.52 -0.73 -5.69
C GLU A 35 -4.56 -2.25 -5.41
N GLY A 36 -5.37 -2.66 -4.46
CA GLY A 36 -5.66 -4.06 -4.16
C GLY A 36 -4.49 -4.79 -3.53
N ALA A 37 -4.32 -6.06 -3.90
CA ALA A 37 -3.28 -6.95 -3.41
C ALA A 37 -2.27 -7.26 -4.52
N TYR A 38 -1.01 -7.37 -4.15
CA TYR A 38 0.09 -7.68 -5.06
C TYR A 38 0.65 -9.08 -4.71
N PRO A 39 0.73 -10.02 -5.68
CA PRO A 39 1.53 -11.22 -5.49
C PRO A 39 3.01 -10.81 -5.38
N GLU A 40 3.77 -11.52 -4.55
CA GLU A 40 5.21 -11.23 -4.35
C GLU A 40 6.00 -11.39 -5.66
N LEU A 41 5.83 -12.52 -6.29
CA LEU A 41 6.59 -12.93 -7.47
C LEU A 41 5.73 -12.90 -8.73
N ARG A 42 6.38 -12.72 -9.86
CA ARG A 42 5.76 -12.83 -11.17
C ARG A 42 5.10 -14.20 -11.34
N SER A 43 3.80 -14.22 -11.62
CA SER A 43 3.09 -15.45 -11.97
C SER A 43 3.68 -16.03 -13.28
N GLN A 44 3.91 -17.33 -13.30
CA GLN A 44 4.24 -18.02 -14.54
C GLN A 44 3.13 -17.76 -15.58
N LYS A 45 3.53 -17.56 -16.83
CA LYS A 45 2.62 -17.18 -17.94
C LYS A 45 1.39 -18.08 -17.94
N ALA A 46 0.27 -17.53 -17.53
CA ALA A 46 -1.02 -18.21 -17.63
C ALA A 46 -1.29 -18.62 -19.08
N GLY A 47 -1.74 -19.85 -19.31
CA GLY A 47 -2.10 -20.36 -20.62
C GLY A 47 -3.21 -19.50 -21.26
N PHE A 48 -3.35 -19.57 -22.60
CA PHE A 48 -4.32 -18.77 -23.37
C PHE A 48 -5.76 -18.86 -22.83
N LEU A 49 -6.20 -20.05 -22.42
CA LEU A 49 -7.52 -20.29 -21.83
C LEU A 49 -7.68 -19.61 -20.46
N GLN A 50 -6.64 -19.64 -19.65
CA GLN A 50 -6.65 -19.03 -18.31
C GLN A 50 -6.71 -17.49 -18.38
N ARG A 51 -6.06 -16.87 -19.39
CA ARG A 51 -6.15 -15.42 -19.65
C ARG A 51 -7.52 -14.96 -20.13
N ARG A 52 -8.28 -15.86 -20.77
CA ARG A 52 -9.61 -15.55 -21.32
C ARG A 52 -10.73 -15.74 -20.30
N LEU A 53 -10.57 -16.62 -19.32
CA LEU A 53 -11.57 -16.97 -18.32
C LEU A 53 -11.39 -16.24 -16.99
N PHE A 54 -10.16 -15.83 -16.67
CA PHE A 54 -9.85 -15.11 -15.45
C PHE A 54 -9.25 -13.75 -15.80
N SER A 55 -9.55 -12.74 -14.99
CA SER A 55 -8.92 -11.42 -15.10
C SER A 55 -7.41 -11.60 -15.21
N GLY A 56 -6.75 -10.86 -16.13
CA GLY A 56 -5.32 -10.99 -16.40
C GLY A 56 -4.47 -10.93 -15.12
N PRO A 57 -3.26 -11.50 -15.13
CA PRO A 57 -2.39 -11.52 -13.96
C PRO A 57 -2.16 -10.09 -13.49
N ARG A 58 -2.45 -9.84 -12.21
CA ARG A 58 -2.11 -8.56 -11.56
C ARG A 58 -0.58 -8.43 -11.60
N ILE A 59 -0.09 -7.22 -11.77
CA ILE A 59 1.34 -6.93 -11.63
C ILE A 59 1.81 -7.39 -10.26
N SER A 60 2.96 -8.06 -10.19
CA SER A 60 3.56 -8.48 -8.92
C SER A 60 4.36 -7.34 -8.28
N LEU A 61 4.64 -7.47 -6.99
CA LEU A 61 5.51 -6.52 -6.28
C LEU A 61 6.92 -6.49 -6.90
N GLN A 62 7.42 -7.65 -7.33
CA GLN A 62 8.67 -7.76 -8.10
C GLN A 62 8.62 -6.93 -9.39
N GLU A 63 7.56 -7.06 -10.19
CA GLU A 63 7.41 -6.30 -11.45
C GLU A 63 7.27 -4.80 -11.20
N LEU A 64 6.58 -4.41 -10.13
CA LEU A 64 6.49 -3.01 -9.70
C LEU A 64 7.88 -2.46 -9.34
N GLY A 65 8.69 -3.23 -8.60
CA GLY A 65 10.07 -2.87 -8.28
C GLY A 65 10.96 -2.73 -9.52
N GLU A 66 10.80 -3.62 -10.51
CA GLU A 66 11.51 -3.53 -11.81
C GLU A 66 11.12 -2.24 -12.56
N GLN A 67 9.83 -1.86 -12.56
CA GLN A 67 9.35 -0.61 -13.17
C GLN A 67 9.92 0.62 -12.45
N PHE A 68 9.92 0.63 -11.12
CA PHE A 68 10.51 1.73 -10.36
C PHE A 68 12.02 1.84 -10.58
N SER A 69 12.71 0.70 -10.69
CA SER A 69 14.13 0.68 -11.04
C SER A 69 14.41 1.25 -12.44
N ALA A 70 13.56 0.97 -13.42
CA ALA A 70 13.66 1.53 -14.76
C ALA A 70 13.43 3.05 -14.75
N LEU A 71 12.43 3.55 -14.00
CA LEU A 71 12.20 5.00 -13.86
C LEU A 71 13.35 5.71 -13.17
N ARG A 72 13.95 5.08 -12.16
CA ARG A 72 15.12 5.61 -11.47
C ARG A 72 16.27 5.91 -12.43
N GLN A 73 16.47 5.03 -13.43
CA GLN A 73 17.56 5.13 -14.39
C GLN A 73 17.25 6.05 -15.59
N ASP A 74 15.98 6.40 -15.82
CA ASP A 74 15.61 7.24 -16.97
C ASP A 74 15.79 8.73 -16.62
N PRO A 75 16.77 9.44 -17.26
CA PRO A 75 17.03 10.84 -16.96
C PRO A 75 15.92 11.80 -17.41
N ARG A 76 15.00 11.33 -18.28
CA ARG A 76 13.90 12.14 -18.81
C ARG A 76 12.76 12.30 -17.82
N ILE A 77 12.61 11.33 -16.92
CA ILE A 77 11.58 11.33 -15.88
C ILE A 77 12.08 12.17 -14.71
N LYS A 78 11.32 13.18 -14.31
CA LYS A 78 11.63 14.05 -13.18
C LYS A 78 10.98 13.54 -11.90
N GLY A 79 9.80 12.89 -12.01
CA GLY A 79 9.09 12.41 -10.84
C GLY A 79 8.00 11.37 -11.12
N VAL A 80 7.40 10.91 -10.05
CA VAL A 80 6.37 9.88 -10.05
C VAL A 80 5.21 10.35 -9.16
N VAL A 81 3.99 10.20 -9.66
CA VAL A 81 2.76 10.37 -8.87
C VAL A 81 2.21 9.00 -8.54
N LEU A 82 2.10 8.69 -7.27
CA LEU A 82 1.49 7.45 -6.79
C LEU A 82 0.03 7.71 -6.42
N HIS A 83 -0.89 7.27 -7.27
CA HIS A 83 -2.31 7.29 -6.98
C HIS A 83 -2.65 6.09 -6.10
N LEU A 84 -2.80 6.33 -4.79
CA LEU A 84 -3.08 5.30 -3.80
C LEU A 84 -4.58 5.09 -3.67
N ARG A 85 -5.06 3.92 -4.13
CA ARG A 85 -6.43 3.45 -3.93
C ARG A 85 -6.51 2.49 -2.75
N SER A 86 -7.65 1.83 -2.57
CA SER A 86 -7.81 0.82 -1.51
C SER A 86 -6.77 -0.28 -1.64
N LEU A 87 -5.96 -0.49 -0.60
CA LEU A 87 -4.85 -1.44 -0.57
C LEU A 87 -5.18 -2.63 0.34
N LYS A 88 -4.76 -3.81 -0.09
CA LYS A 88 -4.81 -5.06 0.67
C LYS A 88 -3.42 -5.69 0.68
N MET A 89 -2.48 -4.97 1.28
CA MET A 89 -1.07 -5.36 1.34
C MET A 89 -0.68 -5.67 2.79
N PRO A 90 0.00 -6.80 3.04
CA PRO A 90 0.64 -7.05 4.32
C PRO A 90 1.69 -5.97 4.64
N VAL A 91 1.96 -5.72 5.92
CA VAL A 91 2.93 -4.69 6.38
C VAL A 91 4.29 -4.84 5.68
N ALA A 92 4.81 -6.05 5.52
CA ALA A 92 6.07 -6.29 4.83
C ALA A 92 6.10 -5.81 3.37
N GLN A 93 4.97 -5.96 2.64
CA GLN A 93 4.86 -5.44 1.27
C GLN A 93 4.79 -3.91 1.25
N VAL A 94 4.08 -3.33 2.22
CA VAL A 94 4.01 -1.87 2.38
C VAL A 94 5.39 -1.29 2.67
N GLN A 95 6.18 -1.92 3.56
CA GLN A 95 7.56 -1.53 3.84
C GLN A 95 8.45 -1.66 2.58
N THR A 96 8.27 -2.72 1.80
CA THR A 96 8.98 -2.89 0.51
C THR A 96 8.64 -1.74 -0.45
N LEU A 97 7.36 -1.37 -0.57
CA LEU A 97 6.93 -0.24 -1.41
C LEU A 97 7.54 1.09 -0.93
N ARG A 98 7.57 1.34 0.38
CA ARG A 98 8.28 2.50 0.95
C ARG A 98 9.76 2.50 0.58
N GLY A 99 10.41 1.33 0.60
CA GLY A 99 11.79 1.17 0.14
C GLY A 99 11.98 1.56 -1.33
N PHE A 100 11.04 1.22 -2.20
CA PHE A 100 11.06 1.66 -3.61
C PHE A 100 10.91 3.18 -3.75
N ILE A 101 10.01 3.79 -2.97
CA ILE A 101 9.83 5.25 -2.91
C ILE A 101 11.14 5.93 -2.46
N ALA A 102 11.75 5.45 -1.38
CA ALA A 102 13.01 5.99 -0.87
C ALA A 102 14.14 5.91 -1.91
N GLN A 103 14.21 4.81 -2.69
CA GLN A 103 15.18 4.66 -3.77
C GLN A 103 14.94 5.64 -4.94
N LEU A 104 13.69 5.93 -5.29
CA LEU A 104 13.37 6.95 -6.27
C LEU A 104 13.83 8.33 -5.81
N ARG A 105 13.47 8.71 -4.58
CA ARG A 105 13.87 10.00 -3.97
C ARG A 105 15.39 10.16 -3.90
N SER A 106 16.11 9.12 -3.44
CA SER A 106 17.58 9.15 -3.36
C SER A 106 18.27 9.31 -4.72
N SER A 107 17.58 8.95 -5.81
CA SER A 107 18.07 9.17 -7.18
C SER A 107 17.71 10.56 -7.76
N GLY A 108 17.14 11.44 -6.94
CA GLY A 108 16.73 12.80 -7.33
C GLY A 108 15.37 12.87 -8.05
N LYS A 109 14.57 11.79 -8.01
CA LYS A 109 13.20 11.80 -8.55
C LYS A 109 12.25 12.32 -7.49
N ARG A 110 11.38 13.26 -7.86
CA ARG A 110 10.30 13.71 -6.97
C ARG A 110 9.20 12.66 -6.92
N VAL A 111 8.77 12.28 -5.73
CA VAL A 111 7.67 11.34 -5.51
C VAL A 111 6.53 12.06 -4.83
N VAL A 112 5.36 12.03 -5.43
CA VAL A 112 4.14 12.63 -4.92
C VAL A 112 3.12 11.52 -4.73
N THR A 113 2.40 11.54 -3.62
CA THR A 113 1.24 10.65 -3.42
C THR A 113 -0.05 11.43 -3.55
N TRP A 114 -1.05 10.80 -4.15
CA TRP A 114 -2.40 11.31 -4.24
C TRP A 114 -3.42 10.24 -3.88
N SER A 115 -4.45 10.60 -3.12
CA SER A 115 -5.54 9.70 -2.76
C SER A 115 -6.83 10.47 -2.49
N THR A 116 -7.96 9.77 -2.63
CA THR A 116 -9.27 10.27 -2.18
C THR A 116 -9.45 10.15 -0.68
N ALA A 117 -8.71 9.25 -0.03
CA ALA A 117 -8.70 9.08 1.42
C ALA A 117 -7.39 8.41 1.86
N TYR A 118 -6.90 8.75 3.03
CA TYR A 118 -5.73 8.14 3.66
C TYR A 118 -6.14 7.39 4.92
N ASP A 119 -6.14 6.06 4.87
CA ASP A 119 -6.13 5.17 6.04
C ASP A 119 -4.69 4.95 6.54
N ASN A 120 -4.51 4.16 7.60
CA ASN A 120 -3.19 3.84 8.15
C ASN A 120 -2.21 3.37 7.08
N THR A 121 -2.62 2.42 6.22
CA THR A 121 -1.74 1.84 5.20
C THR A 121 -1.33 2.86 4.15
N ARG A 122 -2.30 3.61 3.61
CA ARG A 122 -2.03 4.63 2.59
C ARG A 122 -1.23 5.79 3.16
N TYR A 123 -1.54 6.22 4.39
CA TYR A 123 -0.80 7.29 5.04
C TYR A 123 0.64 6.86 5.33
N TYR A 124 0.84 5.64 5.84
CA TYR A 124 2.18 5.08 6.05
C TYR A 124 3.01 5.07 4.76
N ILE A 125 2.42 4.71 3.61
CA ILE A 125 3.10 4.80 2.31
C ILE A 125 3.38 6.26 1.96
N ALA A 126 2.40 7.14 2.12
CA ALA A 126 2.46 8.53 1.71
C ALA A 126 3.57 9.31 2.44
N THR A 127 3.80 9.02 3.72
CA THR A 127 4.89 9.64 4.49
C THR A 127 6.30 9.33 3.97
N ALA A 128 6.46 8.37 3.06
CA ALA A 128 7.73 8.14 2.38
C ALA A 128 7.95 9.05 1.16
N ALA A 129 6.91 9.77 0.68
CA ALA A 129 6.98 10.65 -0.49
C ALA A 129 7.49 12.05 -0.13
N ASP A 130 7.69 12.88 -1.15
CA ASP A 130 8.06 14.28 -0.99
C ASP A 130 6.85 15.18 -0.76
N GLU A 131 5.66 14.74 -1.21
CA GLU A 131 4.43 15.53 -1.10
C GLU A 131 3.22 14.61 -1.01
N ILE A 132 2.28 14.95 -0.14
CA ILE A 132 1.04 14.21 0.11
C ILE A 132 -0.14 15.07 -0.35
N LEU A 133 -0.84 14.62 -1.38
CA LEU A 133 -1.99 15.31 -1.95
C LEU A 133 -3.27 14.56 -1.61
N LEU A 134 -4.32 15.30 -1.23
CA LEU A 134 -5.63 14.75 -0.94
C LEU A 134 -6.67 15.34 -1.91
N GLN A 135 -7.61 14.52 -2.33
CA GLN A 135 -8.80 14.97 -3.07
C GLN A 135 -9.62 15.97 -2.22
N PRO A 136 -10.07 17.11 -2.76
CA PRO A 136 -11.06 17.95 -2.09
C PRO A 136 -12.31 17.14 -1.71
N GLY A 137 -12.78 17.30 -0.47
CA GLY A 137 -13.84 16.46 0.11
C GLY A 137 -13.38 15.08 0.59
N GLY A 138 -12.09 14.78 0.48
CA GLY A 138 -11.48 13.54 0.99
C GLY A 138 -11.27 13.56 2.51
N GLU A 139 -10.70 12.47 3.03
CA GLU A 139 -10.47 12.26 4.45
C GLU A 139 -9.06 11.70 4.71
N ALA A 140 -8.43 12.14 5.78
CA ALA A 140 -7.21 11.53 6.29
C ALA A 140 -7.46 10.97 7.69
N SER A 141 -7.38 9.65 7.82
CA SER A 141 -7.71 8.90 9.04
C SER A 141 -6.56 7.96 9.42
N PRO A 142 -5.35 8.49 9.73
CA PRO A 142 -4.25 7.68 10.27
C PRO A 142 -4.54 7.36 11.74
N LEU A 143 -5.46 6.42 11.97
CA LEU A 143 -5.91 6.02 13.30
C LEU A 143 -4.89 5.11 13.99
N GLY A 144 -5.03 4.96 15.32
CA GLY A 144 -4.28 3.96 16.07
C GLY A 144 -4.60 2.53 15.66
N LEU A 145 -3.94 1.56 16.29
CA LEU A 145 -4.12 0.13 16.04
C LEU A 145 -4.99 -0.49 17.14
N HIS A 146 -5.81 -1.48 16.78
CA HIS A 146 -6.57 -2.27 17.73
C HIS A 146 -6.59 -3.74 17.31
N ALA A 147 -6.86 -4.63 18.27
CA ALA A 147 -7.09 -6.03 18.01
C ALA A 147 -8.30 -6.49 18.83
N ASP A 148 -9.18 -7.25 18.18
CA ASP A 148 -10.36 -7.83 18.79
C ASP A 148 -10.12 -9.29 19.14
N PHE A 149 -10.62 -9.73 20.29
CA PHE A 149 -10.66 -11.13 20.69
C PHE A 149 -12.10 -11.63 20.65
N VAL A 150 -12.33 -12.68 19.88
CA VAL A 150 -13.64 -13.33 19.79
C VAL A 150 -13.58 -14.66 20.51
N GLY A 151 -14.15 -14.74 21.72
CA GLY A 151 -14.30 -15.98 22.50
C GLY A 151 -15.55 -16.74 22.05
N LEU A 152 -15.40 -18.03 21.76
CA LEU A 152 -16.47 -18.92 21.31
C LEU A 152 -16.91 -19.93 22.39
N SER A 153 -16.23 -19.97 23.55
CA SER A 153 -16.50 -20.98 24.59
C SER A 153 -17.98 -21.00 25.04
N GLU A 154 -18.59 -19.84 25.28
CA GLU A 154 -20.01 -19.76 25.69
C GLU A 154 -20.96 -20.25 24.59
N ALA A 155 -20.65 -20.00 23.33
CA ALA A 155 -21.44 -20.51 22.20
C ALA A 155 -21.34 -22.03 22.09
N LEU A 156 -20.17 -22.58 22.31
CA LEU A 156 -19.91 -24.02 22.30
C LEU A 156 -20.62 -24.70 23.50
N ASP A 157 -20.56 -24.11 24.70
CA ASP A 157 -21.26 -24.60 25.90
C ASP A 157 -22.76 -24.69 25.67
N ARG A 158 -23.39 -23.70 25.01
CA ARG A 158 -24.82 -23.74 24.65
C ARG A 158 -25.18 -24.90 23.70
N LEU A 159 -24.22 -25.36 22.91
CA LEU A 159 -24.37 -26.51 22.03
C LEU A 159 -23.98 -27.84 22.70
N GLY A 160 -23.60 -27.81 23.99
CA GLY A 160 -23.13 -28.98 24.71
C GLY A 160 -21.77 -29.46 24.32
N VAL A 161 -20.94 -28.59 23.65
CA VAL A 161 -19.60 -28.89 23.22
C VAL A 161 -18.60 -28.16 24.11
N LYS A 162 -17.67 -28.91 24.71
CA LYS A 162 -16.57 -28.36 25.49
C LYS A 162 -15.25 -28.58 24.75
N ALA A 163 -14.56 -27.51 24.44
CA ALA A 163 -13.22 -27.58 23.86
C ALA A 163 -12.19 -27.90 24.94
N ASP A 164 -11.40 -28.96 24.74
CA ASP A 164 -10.33 -29.37 25.64
C ASP A 164 -9.03 -29.50 24.84
N PHE A 165 -8.03 -28.70 25.21
CA PHE A 165 -6.72 -28.65 24.55
C PHE A 165 -5.60 -28.77 25.59
N VAL A 166 -4.62 -29.61 25.30
CA VAL A 166 -3.40 -29.69 26.09
C VAL A 166 -2.43 -28.64 25.55
N VAL A 167 -2.20 -27.58 26.31
CA VAL A 167 -1.24 -26.52 25.96
C VAL A 167 0.04 -26.72 26.77
N ILE A 168 1.19 -26.62 26.10
CA ILE A 168 2.52 -26.81 26.70
C ILE A 168 3.12 -25.51 27.26
N SER A 169 2.48 -24.37 27.00
CA SER A 169 2.89 -23.05 27.51
C SER A 169 1.70 -22.11 27.48
N PRO A 170 1.52 -21.23 28.47
CA PRO A 170 0.44 -20.25 28.52
C PRO A 170 0.46 -19.28 27.32
N TYR A 171 1.63 -19.07 26.72
CA TYR A 171 1.78 -18.25 25.50
C TYR A 171 1.39 -18.98 24.21
N LYS A 172 0.98 -20.25 24.26
CA LYS A 172 0.42 -21.01 23.13
C LYS A 172 -1.10 -20.83 23.07
N SER A 173 -1.54 -19.61 22.76
CA SER A 173 -2.91 -19.14 22.88
C SER A 173 -3.81 -19.41 21.66
N ALA A 174 -3.37 -20.22 20.68
CA ALA A 174 -4.17 -20.53 19.49
C ALA A 174 -5.53 -21.19 19.79
N ALA A 175 -5.65 -21.89 20.91
CA ALA A 175 -6.87 -22.53 21.37
C ALA A 175 -7.76 -21.62 22.24
N ASP A 176 -7.25 -20.48 22.71
CA ASP A 176 -7.97 -19.55 23.60
C ASP A 176 -9.35 -19.14 23.07
N PRO A 177 -9.53 -18.83 21.77
CA PRO A 177 -10.85 -18.49 21.25
C PRO A 177 -11.92 -19.58 21.44
N LEU A 178 -11.53 -20.84 21.51
CA LEU A 178 -12.43 -21.97 21.72
C LEU A 178 -12.62 -22.31 23.21
N MET A 179 -11.63 -21.98 24.05
CA MET A 179 -11.61 -22.36 25.47
C MET A 179 -12.04 -21.25 26.40
N ARG A 180 -12.04 -19.99 25.96
CA ARG A 180 -12.27 -18.81 26.78
C ARG A 180 -13.32 -17.88 26.18
N SER A 181 -14.03 -17.15 27.03
CA SER A 181 -14.93 -16.06 26.63
C SER A 181 -14.21 -14.72 26.58
N THR A 182 -13.07 -14.59 27.27
CA THR A 182 -12.25 -13.38 27.33
C THR A 182 -10.80 -13.71 27.02
N MET A 183 -10.06 -12.71 26.56
CA MET A 183 -8.63 -12.82 26.31
C MET A 183 -7.85 -13.13 27.57
N SER A 184 -6.94 -14.11 27.55
CA SER A 184 -6.01 -14.36 28.65
C SER A 184 -5.00 -13.22 28.82
N ASP A 185 -4.40 -13.12 30.00
CA ASP A 185 -3.39 -12.08 30.27
C ASP A 185 -2.16 -12.25 29.37
N GLU A 186 -1.73 -13.48 29.13
CA GLU A 186 -0.60 -13.79 28.24
C GLU A 186 -0.93 -13.46 26.78
N THR A 187 -2.16 -13.75 26.33
CA THR A 187 -2.60 -13.36 24.99
C THR A 187 -2.67 -11.84 24.84
N ARG A 188 -3.12 -11.15 25.87
CA ARG A 188 -3.17 -9.69 25.92
C ARG A 188 -1.77 -9.09 25.87
N GLU A 189 -0.85 -9.64 26.66
CA GLU A 189 0.56 -9.21 26.68
C GLU A 189 1.20 -9.34 25.28
N MET A 190 1.08 -10.52 24.66
CA MET A 190 1.62 -10.75 23.31
C MET A 190 0.99 -9.84 22.26
N THR A 191 -0.33 -9.65 22.34
CA THR A 191 -1.08 -8.82 21.39
C THR A 191 -0.67 -7.36 21.52
N ASN A 192 -0.59 -6.85 22.75
CA ASN A 192 -0.15 -5.48 23.01
C ASN A 192 1.28 -5.26 22.53
N TRP A 193 2.20 -6.17 22.86
CA TRP A 193 3.58 -6.07 22.40
C TRP A 193 3.70 -6.02 20.88
N LEU A 194 2.88 -6.81 20.16
CA LEU A 194 2.84 -6.77 18.70
C LEU A 194 2.25 -5.45 18.18
N LEU A 195 1.16 -4.97 18.77
CA LEU A 195 0.55 -3.70 18.39
C LEU A 195 1.47 -2.53 18.67
N ASP A 196 2.14 -2.51 19.82
CA ASP A 196 3.11 -1.47 20.19
C ASP A 196 4.25 -1.42 19.17
N SER A 197 4.80 -2.58 18.79
CA SER A 197 5.86 -2.65 17.79
C SER A 197 5.43 -2.08 16.42
N TYR A 198 4.21 -2.41 15.97
CA TYR A 198 3.68 -1.84 14.71
C TYR A 198 3.37 -0.35 14.85
N PHE A 199 2.90 0.08 16.00
CA PHE A 199 2.58 1.47 16.25
C PHE A 199 3.85 2.32 16.30
N ASP A 200 4.91 1.86 16.94
CA ASP A 200 6.20 2.53 16.97
C ASP A 200 6.79 2.68 15.56
N ASP A 201 6.73 1.65 14.73
CA ASP A 201 7.13 1.72 13.32
C ASP A 201 6.30 2.76 12.55
N PHE A 202 4.99 2.83 12.82
CA PHE A 202 4.08 3.76 12.18
C PHE A 202 4.36 5.20 12.59
N ILE A 203 4.53 5.47 13.87
CA ILE A 203 4.88 6.79 14.42
C ILE A 203 6.24 7.25 13.89
N SER A 204 7.25 6.40 13.92
CA SER A 204 8.58 6.70 13.40
C SER A 204 8.54 7.05 11.90
N ALA A 205 7.70 6.37 11.13
CA ALA A 205 7.51 6.66 9.70
C ALA A 205 6.82 8.02 9.47
N ILE A 206 5.83 8.38 10.30
CA ILE A 206 5.19 9.70 10.24
C ILE A 206 6.19 10.77 10.66
N ALA A 207 6.87 10.60 11.78
CA ALA A 207 7.85 11.55 12.31
C ALA A 207 8.93 11.85 11.25
N SER A 208 9.57 10.82 10.71
CA SER A 208 10.62 10.98 9.71
C SER A 208 10.10 11.56 8.39
N GLY A 209 8.92 11.16 7.95
CA GLY A 209 8.34 11.57 6.67
C GLY A 209 7.78 13.00 6.70
N ARG A 210 7.29 13.46 7.85
CA ARG A 210 6.75 14.82 8.05
C ARG A 210 7.75 15.78 8.71
N GLY A 211 8.95 15.30 9.10
CA GLY A 211 9.93 16.11 9.81
C GLY A 211 9.47 16.53 11.21
N LEU A 212 8.74 15.65 11.89
CA LEU A 212 8.18 15.86 13.22
C LEU A 212 8.97 15.10 14.28
N GLU A 213 8.91 15.56 15.53
CA GLU A 213 9.27 14.74 16.68
C GLU A 213 8.19 13.68 16.93
N GLU A 214 8.55 12.55 17.56
CA GLU A 214 7.64 11.42 17.77
C GLU A 214 6.36 11.79 18.53
N ASP A 215 6.46 12.67 19.53
CA ASP A 215 5.29 13.11 20.29
C ASP A 215 4.32 13.94 19.43
N ALA A 216 4.83 14.73 18.50
CA ALA A 216 4.01 15.46 17.53
C ALA A 216 3.37 14.50 16.52
N ALA A 217 4.08 13.46 16.10
CA ALA A 217 3.52 12.40 15.24
C ALA A 217 2.42 11.59 15.95
N LYS A 218 2.56 11.30 17.25
CA LYS A 218 1.49 10.69 18.08
C LYS A 218 0.28 11.60 18.18
N ALA A 219 0.50 12.90 18.45
CA ALA A 219 -0.58 13.87 18.51
C ALA A 219 -1.34 14.01 17.16
N LEU A 220 -0.65 13.85 16.03
CA LEU A 220 -1.27 13.78 14.72
C LEU A 220 -2.21 12.56 14.61
N VAL A 221 -1.78 11.40 15.06
CA VAL A 221 -2.61 10.17 15.06
C VAL A 221 -3.78 10.31 16.00
N ASP A 222 -3.58 10.83 17.21
CA ASP A 222 -4.63 11.06 18.20
C ASP A 222 -5.67 12.09 17.74
N GLY A 223 -5.26 13.04 16.89
CA GLY A 223 -6.12 14.05 16.29
C GLY A 223 -7.03 13.55 15.17
N ALA A 224 -6.80 12.35 14.62
CA ALA A 224 -7.61 11.79 13.54
C ALA A 224 -9.04 11.41 14.00
N PRO A 225 -10.03 11.38 13.09
CA PRO A 225 -9.95 11.62 11.64
C PRO A 225 -9.91 13.12 11.28
N TYR A 226 -9.37 13.41 10.09
CA TYR A 226 -9.30 14.76 9.53
C TYR A 226 -10.14 14.86 8.27
N THR A 227 -11.02 15.87 8.19
CA THR A 227 -11.57 16.30 6.91
C THR A 227 -10.47 16.92 6.05
N ASP A 228 -10.71 17.10 4.77
CA ASP A 228 -9.75 17.68 3.83
C ASP A 228 -9.15 19.03 4.31
N LEU A 229 -10.00 19.99 4.66
CA LEU A 229 -9.54 21.31 5.15
C LEU A 229 -8.78 21.21 6.47
N ARG A 230 -9.21 20.34 7.37
CA ARG A 230 -8.51 20.11 8.64
C ARG A 230 -7.18 19.39 8.41
N ALA A 231 -7.12 18.42 7.50
CA ALA A 231 -5.88 17.74 7.13
C ALA A 231 -4.84 18.71 6.57
N LEU A 232 -5.28 19.67 5.74
CA LEU A 232 -4.42 20.70 5.20
C LEU A 232 -3.95 21.68 6.29
N SER A 233 -4.87 22.20 7.12
CA SER A 233 -4.53 23.17 8.18
C SER A 233 -3.68 22.57 9.31
N SER A 234 -3.75 21.25 9.52
CA SER A 234 -2.93 20.52 10.49
C SER A 234 -1.68 19.88 9.88
N GLU A 235 -1.35 20.25 8.64
CA GLU A 235 -0.16 19.77 7.92
C GLU A 235 -0.07 18.24 7.81
N VAL A 236 -1.24 17.54 7.89
CA VAL A 236 -1.34 16.09 7.64
C VAL A 236 -1.14 15.81 6.17
N VAL A 237 -1.64 16.69 5.30
CA VAL A 237 -1.43 16.68 3.84
C VAL A 237 -0.89 18.04 3.40
N ASP A 238 -0.23 18.07 2.25
CA ASP A 238 0.46 19.27 1.77
C ASP A 238 -0.45 20.13 0.88
N LYS A 239 -1.38 19.50 0.13
CA LYS A 239 -2.31 20.22 -0.76
C LYS A 239 -3.60 19.42 -0.98
N LEU A 240 -4.63 20.17 -1.36
CA LEU A 240 -5.89 19.61 -1.89
C LEU A 240 -5.89 19.79 -3.40
N ILE A 241 -5.94 18.68 -4.15
CA ILE A 241 -5.90 18.67 -5.62
C ILE A 241 -6.89 17.63 -6.13
N SER A 242 -7.73 18.04 -7.09
CA SER A 242 -8.62 17.12 -7.81
C SER A 242 -7.84 16.18 -8.73
N GLU A 243 -8.40 14.99 -9.02
CA GLU A 243 -7.74 13.99 -9.89
C GLU A 243 -7.45 14.57 -11.29
N GLU A 244 -8.35 15.43 -11.80
CA GLU A 244 -8.23 16.06 -13.10
C GLU A 244 -7.07 17.07 -13.19
N ASP A 245 -6.65 17.63 -12.05
CA ASP A 245 -5.57 18.62 -11.96
C ASP A 245 -4.19 17.97 -11.70
N LEU A 246 -4.14 16.64 -11.60
CA LEU A 246 -2.86 15.94 -11.50
C LEU A 246 -2.07 16.13 -12.81
N PRO A 247 -0.77 16.41 -12.73
CA PRO A 247 0.06 16.59 -13.92
C PRO A 247 0.07 15.31 -14.76
N ALA A 248 -0.39 15.43 -16.01
CA ALA A 248 -0.35 14.37 -17.01
C ALA A 248 1.07 14.23 -17.62
#